data_376b4a1c97b48f4af94c2704ccee09a6
#
_entry.id   376b4a1c97b48f4af94c2704ccee09a6
#
_cell.length_a   1.000
_cell.length_b   1.000
_cell.length_c   1.000
_cell.angle_alpha   90.00
_cell.angle_beta   90.00
_cell.angle_gamma   90.00
#
_symmetry.space_group_name_H-M   'P 1'
#
loop_
_entity.id
_entity.type
_entity.pdbx_description
1 polymer ?
#
loop_
_entity_poly.entity_id
_entity_poly.type
_entity_poly.pdbx_seq_one_letter_code
_entity_poly.pdbx_strand_id
1 'polypeptide(L)'
;MSQPAVSIHPYFKIHAGKLDAAKALLPAFVARTASEPGCLYYEFTINDDVIFCREAYRGAAGALAHLGNVDALLKELLAMSDLARLEIHGPAEEIEKLKAPLAAFNPTWFAFACGVER
;
A
#
# COMPACT_ATOMS: atom_id res chain seq x y z
N MET A 1 11.14 -22.34 -0.85
CA MET A 1 9.89 -21.66 -1.24
C MET A 1 9.90 -20.22 -0.77
N SER A 2 9.63 -19.31 -1.68
CA SER A 2 9.44 -17.92 -1.30
C SER A 2 8.12 -17.77 -0.54
N GLN A 3 8.06 -16.79 0.36
CA GLN A 3 6.81 -16.46 1.01
C GLN A 3 5.85 -15.83 0.00
N PRO A 4 4.54 -16.08 0.16
CA PRO A 4 3.56 -15.52 -0.76
C PRO A 4 3.53 -13.99 -0.68
N ALA A 5 3.52 -13.34 -1.84
CA ALA A 5 3.46 -11.89 -1.91
C ALA A 5 2.03 -11.40 -1.72
N VAL A 6 1.90 -10.34 -0.92
CA VAL A 6 0.68 -9.56 -0.82
C VAL A 6 1.01 -8.19 -1.39
N SER A 7 0.26 -7.73 -2.39
CA SER A 7 0.46 -6.40 -2.96
C SER A 7 -0.72 -5.49 -2.64
N ILE A 8 -0.41 -4.23 -2.34
CA ILE A 8 -1.39 -3.20 -2.02
C ILE A 8 -1.36 -2.18 -3.13
N HIS A 9 -2.52 -1.78 -3.62
CA HIS A 9 -2.66 -0.89 -4.78
C HIS A 9 -3.56 0.28 -4.40
N PRO A 10 -3.02 1.33 -3.73
CA PRO A 10 -3.78 2.51 -3.37
C PRO A 10 -3.69 3.58 -4.44
N TYR A 11 -4.81 4.23 -4.73
CA TYR A 11 -4.90 5.37 -5.65
C TYR A 11 -5.34 6.57 -4.83
N PHE A 12 -4.43 7.52 -4.59
CA PHE A 12 -4.72 8.73 -3.83
C PHE A 12 -5.04 9.88 -4.79
N LYS A 13 -6.30 10.32 -4.78
CA LYS A 13 -6.72 11.50 -5.53
C LYS A 13 -6.44 12.72 -4.67
N ILE A 14 -5.44 13.51 -5.04
CA ILE A 14 -4.99 14.63 -4.20
C ILE A 14 -5.93 15.83 -4.34
N HIS A 15 -6.27 16.45 -3.22
CA HIS A 15 -7.13 17.62 -3.20
C HIS A 15 -6.48 18.80 -3.91
N ALA A 16 -7.32 19.67 -4.52
CA ALA A 16 -6.84 20.83 -5.26
C ALA A 16 -5.89 21.68 -4.39
N GLY A 17 -4.74 22.05 -4.97
CA GLY A 17 -3.74 22.86 -4.29
C GLY A 17 -2.84 22.11 -3.32
N LYS A 18 -2.99 20.79 -3.17
CA LYS A 18 -2.23 19.99 -2.19
C LYS A 18 -1.17 19.10 -2.82
N LEU A 19 -1.05 19.07 -4.15
CA LEU A 19 -0.14 18.12 -4.79
C LEU A 19 1.31 18.29 -4.36
N ASP A 20 1.81 19.51 -4.26
CA ASP A 20 3.20 19.75 -3.83
C ASP A 20 3.43 19.28 -2.39
N ALA A 21 2.49 19.58 -1.49
CA ALA A 21 2.58 19.13 -0.11
C ALA A 21 2.53 17.60 0.00
N ALA A 22 1.66 16.96 -0.79
CA ALA A 22 1.57 15.51 -0.82
C ALA A 22 2.86 14.88 -1.34
N LYS A 23 3.41 15.41 -2.43
CA LYS A 23 4.69 14.95 -2.99
C LYS A 23 5.83 15.08 -2.00
N ALA A 24 5.81 16.13 -1.17
CA ALA A 24 6.86 16.36 -0.18
C ALA A 24 6.88 15.29 0.93
N LEU A 25 5.77 14.57 1.14
CA LEU A 25 5.72 13.46 2.10
C LEU A 25 6.35 12.17 1.57
N LEU A 26 6.41 11.98 0.26
CA LEU A 26 6.78 10.70 -0.32
C LEU A 26 8.17 10.21 0.07
N PRO A 27 9.22 11.06 0.13
CA PRO A 27 10.53 10.60 0.59
C PRO A 27 10.53 10.05 2.01
N ALA A 28 9.69 10.56 2.90
CA ALA A 28 9.59 10.07 4.27
C ALA A 28 8.98 8.66 4.31
N PHE A 29 7.96 8.39 3.47
CA PHE A 29 7.42 7.04 3.30
C PHE A 29 8.50 6.07 2.84
N VAL A 30 9.27 6.46 1.83
CA VAL A 30 10.34 5.62 1.28
C VAL A 30 11.40 5.33 2.33
N ALA A 31 11.84 6.36 3.07
CA ALA A 31 12.86 6.20 4.09
C ALA A 31 12.42 5.24 5.21
N ARG A 32 11.19 5.36 5.66
CA ARG A 32 10.66 4.44 6.69
C ARG A 32 10.55 3.01 6.18
N THR A 33 10.08 2.85 4.94
CA THR A 33 9.84 1.53 4.35
C THR A 33 11.15 0.80 4.06
N ALA A 34 12.22 1.54 3.79
CA ALA A 34 13.52 0.96 3.44
C ALA A 34 14.08 0.00 4.50
N SER A 35 13.71 0.15 5.76
CA SER A 35 14.18 -0.71 6.85
C SER A 35 13.29 -1.93 7.10
N GLU A 36 12.19 -2.08 6.37
CA GLU A 36 11.24 -3.18 6.60
C GLU A 36 11.72 -4.47 5.94
N PRO A 37 12.01 -5.52 6.72
CA PRO A 37 12.46 -6.79 6.12
C PRO A 37 11.38 -7.50 5.32
N GLY A 38 10.12 -7.19 5.58
CA GLY A 38 8.98 -7.79 4.89
C GLY A 38 8.57 -7.08 3.61
N CYS A 39 9.19 -5.96 3.25
CA CYS A 39 8.86 -5.25 2.03
C CYS A 39 9.65 -5.80 0.85
N LEU A 40 8.95 -6.15 -0.23
CA LEU A 40 9.57 -6.67 -1.46
C LEU A 40 9.95 -5.55 -2.42
N TYR A 41 9.07 -4.58 -2.60
CA TYR A 41 9.34 -3.36 -3.36
C TYR A 41 8.35 -2.27 -2.94
N TYR A 42 8.74 -1.02 -3.16
CA TYR A 42 7.95 0.13 -2.72
C TYR A 42 8.31 1.35 -3.55
N GLU A 43 7.40 1.83 -4.39
CA GLU A 43 7.66 2.97 -5.26
C GLU A 43 6.39 3.75 -5.52
N PHE A 44 6.53 5.08 -5.59
CA PHE A 44 5.42 5.95 -5.95
C PHE A 44 5.48 6.33 -7.42
N THR A 45 4.32 6.39 -8.05
CA THR A 45 4.14 6.93 -9.40
C THR A 45 3.02 7.96 -9.37
N ILE A 46 3.04 8.90 -10.30
CA ILE A 46 2.11 10.02 -10.31
C ILE A 46 1.54 10.21 -11.72
N ASN A 47 0.22 10.38 -11.78
CA ASN A 47 -0.47 10.79 -13.00
C ASN A 47 -1.37 11.96 -12.62
N ASP A 48 -1.01 13.18 -13.07
CA ASP A 48 -1.69 14.45 -12.73
C ASP A 48 -1.86 14.58 -11.21
N ASP A 49 -3.07 14.54 -10.70
CA ASP A 49 -3.36 14.67 -9.27
C ASP A 49 -3.59 13.34 -8.56
N VAL A 50 -3.23 12.23 -9.20
CA VAL A 50 -3.32 10.90 -8.60
C VAL A 50 -1.93 10.39 -8.28
N ILE A 51 -1.71 10.06 -7.01
CA ILE A 51 -0.49 9.38 -6.55
C ILE A 51 -0.84 7.90 -6.33
N PHE A 52 -0.04 7.03 -6.94
CA PHE A 52 -0.16 5.60 -6.80
C PHE A 52 1.09 5.03 -6.13
N CYS A 53 0.93 4.00 -5.31
CA CYS A 53 2.08 3.29 -4.74
C CYS A 53 2.10 1.86 -5.28
N ARG A 54 3.23 1.47 -5.87
CA ARG A 54 3.49 0.07 -6.23
C ARG A 54 4.20 -0.55 -5.04
N GLU A 55 3.57 -1.50 -4.39
CA GLU A 55 4.10 -2.04 -3.14
C GLU A 55 3.70 -3.50 -2.97
N ALA A 56 4.61 -4.28 -2.44
CA ALA A 56 4.35 -5.67 -2.11
C ALA A 56 5.15 -6.12 -0.90
N TYR A 57 4.60 -7.09 -0.20
CA TYR A 57 5.09 -7.54 1.11
C TYR A 57 5.12 -9.05 1.20
N ARG A 58 5.94 -9.56 2.12
CA ARG A 58 5.97 -10.99 2.45
C ARG A 58 4.77 -11.32 3.33
N GLY A 59 3.70 -11.79 2.70
CA GLY A 59 2.47 -12.17 3.37
C GLY A 59 1.75 -11.02 4.06
N ALA A 60 0.66 -11.34 4.75
CA ALA A 60 -0.12 -10.38 5.51
C ALA A 60 0.70 -9.72 6.63
N ALA A 61 1.60 -10.49 7.27
CA ALA A 61 2.44 -9.96 8.34
C ALA A 61 3.31 -8.80 7.87
N GLY A 62 3.92 -8.92 6.68
CA GLY A 62 4.73 -7.84 6.10
C GLY A 62 3.88 -6.60 5.78
N ALA A 63 2.69 -6.81 5.23
CA ALA A 63 1.77 -5.72 4.91
C ALA A 63 1.31 -4.98 6.18
N LEU A 64 0.95 -5.71 7.24
CA LEU A 64 0.51 -5.10 8.50
C LEU A 64 1.64 -4.36 9.20
N ALA A 65 2.86 -4.91 9.18
CA ALA A 65 4.03 -4.24 9.75
C ALA A 65 4.28 -2.90 9.03
N HIS A 66 4.15 -2.89 7.70
CA HIS A 66 4.29 -1.66 6.92
C HIS A 66 3.26 -0.61 7.32
N LEU A 67 1.99 -0.99 7.38
CA LEU A 67 0.92 -0.04 7.71
C LEU A 67 1.11 0.56 9.10
N GLY A 68 1.58 -0.22 10.07
CA GLY A 68 1.93 0.30 11.38
C GLY A 68 3.11 1.26 11.34
N ASN A 69 4.12 0.95 10.54
CA ASN A 69 5.33 1.76 10.41
C ASN A 69 5.07 3.13 9.79
N VAL A 70 4.15 3.22 8.81
CA VAL A 70 3.86 4.49 8.12
C VAL A 70 2.55 5.12 8.56
N ASP A 71 1.94 4.64 9.64
CA ASP A 71 0.61 5.08 10.08
C ASP A 71 0.46 6.60 10.15
N ALA A 72 1.39 7.29 10.79
CA ALA A 72 1.33 8.74 10.93
C ALA A 72 1.43 9.47 9.58
N LEU A 73 2.33 9.02 8.71
CA LEU A 73 2.49 9.59 7.37
C LEU A 73 1.25 9.34 6.52
N LEU A 74 0.67 8.15 6.65
CA LEU A 74 -0.54 7.80 5.89
C LEU A 74 -1.71 8.69 6.30
N LYS A 75 -1.86 8.98 7.58
CA LYS A 75 -2.88 9.91 8.07
C LYS A 75 -2.70 11.30 7.50
N GLU A 76 -1.44 11.78 7.39
CA GLU A 76 -1.17 13.07 6.76
C GLU A 76 -1.54 13.07 5.28
N LEU A 77 -1.18 12.01 4.56
CA LEU A 77 -1.53 11.92 3.14
C LEU A 77 -3.04 11.83 2.92
N LEU A 78 -3.74 11.07 3.74
CA LEU A 78 -5.20 10.94 3.65
C LEU A 78 -5.93 12.24 4.02
N ALA A 79 -5.31 13.13 4.82
CA ALA A 79 -5.88 14.46 5.10
C ALA A 79 -5.84 15.36 3.87
N MET A 80 -4.98 15.07 2.87
CA MET A 80 -4.82 15.86 1.65
C MET A 80 -5.38 15.16 0.40
N SER A 81 -6.03 14.01 0.57
CA SER A 81 -6.46 13.19 -0.56
C SER A 81 -7.69 12.38 -0.22
N ASP A 82 -8.32 11.86 -1.28
CA ASP A 82 -9.33 10.82 -1.17
C ASP A 82 -8.69 9.52 -1.67
N LEU A 83 -8.89 8.45 -0.92
CA LEU A 83 -8.47 7.12 -1.37
C LEU A 83 -9.51 6.65 -2.40
N ALA A 84 -9.25 7.00 -3.66
CA ALA A 84 -10.22 6.79 -4.74
C ALA A 84 -10.42 5.32 -5.05
N ARG A 85 -9.38 4.49 -4.85
CA ARG A 85 -9.44 3.07 -5.09
C ARG A 85 -8.37 2.38 -4.25
N LEU A 86 -8.70 1.23 -3.70
CA LEU A 86 -7.76 0.38 -2.99
C LEU A 86 -8.01 -1.06 -3.36
N GLU A 87 -6.99 -1.71 -3.91
CA GLU A 87 -7.03 -3.14 -4.21
C GLU A 87 -5.94 -3.84 -3.42
N ILE A 88 -6.25 -5.06 -2.97
CA ILE A 88 -5.26 -5.89 -2.29
C ILE A 88 -5.28 -7.24 -2.97
N HIS A 89 -4.12 -7.70 -3.41
CA HIS A 89 -3.92 -8.95 -4.13
C HIS A 89 -3.04 -9.89 -3.33
N GLY A 90 -3.36 -11.17 -3.30
CA GLY A 90 -2.54 -12.15 -2.62
C GLY A 90 -3.21 -13.50 -2.48
N PRO A 91 -2.54 -14.47 -1.86
CA PRO A 91 -3.16 -15.75 -1.56
C PRO A 91 -4.38 -15.59 -0.67
N ALA A 92 -5.39 -16.40 -0.89
CA ALA A 92 -6.67 -16.29 -0.16
C ALA A 92 -6.48 -16.33 1.36
N GLU A 93 -5.61 -17.20 1.86
CA GLU A 93 -5.36 -17.30 3.30
C GLU A 93 -4.66 -16.08 3.89
N GLU A 94 -3.83 -15.37 3.09
CA GLU A 94 -3.21 -14.12 3.54
C GLU A 94 -4.20 -12.97 3.51
N ILE A 95 -5.06 -12.93 2.49
CA ILE A 95 -6.14 -11.95 2.38
C ILE A 95 -7.07 -12.05 3.60
N GLU A 96 -7.43 -13.25 4.02
CA GLU A 96 -8.31 -13.42 5.18
C GLU A 96 -7.75 -12.76 6.45
N LYS A 97 -6.42 -12.77 6.62
CA LYS A 97 -5.77 -12.12 7.76
C LYS A 97 -5.85 -10.60 7.71
N LEU A 98 -6.07 -10.03 6.52
CA LEU A 98 -6.09 -8.59 6.30
C LEU A 98 -7.50 -7.99 6.35
N LYS A 99 -8.53 -8.79 6.19
CA LYS A 99 -9.90 -8.26 6.07
C LYS A 99 -10.35 -7.47 7.29
N ALA A 100 -10.13 -7.99 8.49
CA ALA A 100 -10.54 -7.29 9.70
C ALA A 100 -9.70 -6.02 9.94
N PRO A 101 -8.35 -6.07 9.89
CA PRO A 101 -7.54 -4.86 10.10
C PRO A 101 -7.80 -3.75 9.08
N LEU A 102 -8.15 -4.09 7.84
CA LEU A 102 -8.30 -3.12 6.74
C LEU A 102 -9.75 -2.84 6.36
N ALA A 103 -10.71 -3.33 7.14
CA ALA A 103 -12.13 -3.17 6.84
C ALA A 103 -12.55 -1.70 6.65
N ALA A 104 -11.97 -0.79 7.45
CA ALA A 104 -12.31 0.64 7.40
C ALA A 104 -11.97 1.29 6.06
N PHE A 105 -11.00 0.75 5.33
CA PHE A 105 -10.61 1.28 4.02
C PHE A 105 -11.45 0.70 2.87
N ASN A 106 -12.29 -0.27 3.14
CA ASN A 106 -13.16 -0.90 2.16
C ASN A 106 -12.44 -1.34 0.87
N PRO A 107 -11.38 -2.16 0.97
CA PRO A 107 -10.62 -2.57 -0.22
C PRO A 107 -11.38 -3.57 -1.06
N THR A 108 -11.00 -3.66 -2.34
CA THR A 108 -11.40 -4.75 -3.22
C THR A 108 -10.34 -5.85 -3.11
N TRP A 109 -10.76 -7.09 -2.87
CA TRP A 109 -9.87 -8.22 -2.62
C TRP A 109 -9.73 -9.08 -3.86
N PHE A 110 -8.49 -9.37 -4.24
CA PHE A 110 -8.18 -10.22 -5.40
C PHE A 110 -7.33 -11.40 -4.95
N ALA A 111 -7.90 -12.59 -4.98
CA ALA A 111 -7.20 -13.80 -4.57
C ALA A 111 -6.31 -14.32 -5.70
N PHE A 112 -5.09 -14.73 -5.35
CA PHE A 112 -4.15 -15.31 -6.30
C PHE A 112 -4.77 -16.51 -7.02
N ALA A 113 -4.65 -16.56 -8.33
CA ALA A 113 -5.12 -17.68 -9.14
C ALA A 113 -3.96 -18.51 -9.65
N CYS A 114 -3.04 -17.89 -10.41
CA CYS A 114 -1.87 -18.57 -10.94
C CYS A 114 -0.85 -17.54 -11.43
N GLY A 115 0.40 -17.96 -11.55
CA GLY A 115 1.46 -17.08 -12.01
C GLY A 115 2.75 -17.83 -12.25
N VAL A 116 3.78 -17.08 -12.68
CA VAL A 116 5.11 -17.63 -12.87
C VAL A 116 5.82 -17.73 -11.53
N GLU A 117 6.42 -18.88 -11.25
CA GLU A 117 7.25 -19.07 -10.06
C GLU A 117 8.71 -19.01 -10.49
N ARG A 118 9.52 -18.20 -9.75
CA ARG A 118 10.94 -18.00 -10.06
C ARG A 118 11.83 -18.62 -8.99
#